data_d7d83e0911f5c4b443808b9397be6bdb
#
_entry.id   d7d83e0911f5c4b443808b9397be6bdb
#
_cell.length_a   1.000
_cell.length_b   1.000
_cell.length_c   1.000
_cell.angle_alpha   90.00
_cell.angle_beta   90.00
_cell.angle_gamma   90.00
#
_symmetry.space_group_name_H-M   'P 1'
#
loop_
_entity.id
_entity.type
_entity.pdbx_description
1 polymer ?
#
loop_
_entity_poly.entity_id
_entity_poly.type
_entity_poly.pdbx_seq_one_letter_code
_entity_poly.pdbx_strand_id
1 'polypeptide(L)'
;MPLSRNQQPAEVDPNLAKYRAIGEHLARRYRVSAEVTTQVVAKAYDVGHELKLDPVLILAVIAVESRFNPIAESVMGAKGLMQVIPRYHPEKFMPFGGEQVAFETTANMTVGARILKEYIGRTGDLNDALQLYVGATNEE
;
A
#
# COMPACT_ATOMS: atom_id res chain seq x y z
N MET A 1 33.06 -0.51 29.41
CA MET A 1 32.00 -1.52 29.54
C MET A 1 31.28 -1.67 28.22
N PRO A 2 31.23 -2.86 27.67
CA PRO A 2 30.48 -3.01 26.40
C PRO A 2 28.99 -2.79 26.63
N LEU A 3 28.37 -2.07 25.70
CA LEU A 3 26.94 -1.88 25.72
C LEU A 3 26.24 -3.23 25.55
N SER A 4 25.16 -3.46 26.28
CA SER A 4 24.31 -4.62 26.07
C SER A 4 23.68 -4.53 24.68
N ARG A 5 23.19 -5.65 24.15
CA ARG A 5 22.51 -5.68 22.86
C ARG A 5 21.36 -4.66 22.79
N ASN A 6 20.67 -4.44 23.91
CA ASN A 6 19.53 -3.53 23.99
C ASN A 6 19.96 -2.06 24.03
N GLN A 7 21.25 -1.79 24.24
CA GLN A 7 21.80 -0.44 24.28
C GLN A 7 22.51 -0.05 22.98
N GLN A 8 22.67 -0.98 22.06
CA GLN A 8 23.25 -0.67 20.75
C GLN A 8 22.19 0.04 19.90
N PRO A 9 22.61 1.08 19.15
CA PRO A 9 21.66 1.71 18.23
C PRO A 9 21.14 0.66 17.25
N ALA A 10 19.84 0.70 16.98
CA ALA A 10 19.24 -0.13 15.94
C ALA A 10 19.90 0.18 14.60
N GLU A 11 20.10 -0.84 13.78
CA GLU A 11 20.56 -0.61 12.41
C GLU A 11 19.56 0.30 11.68
N VAL A 12 20.08 1.39 11.14
CA VAL A 12 19.27 2.32 10.36
C VAL A 12 19.17 1.77 8.94
N ASP A 13 17.95 1.58 8.44
CA ASP A 13 17.72 1.23 7.05
C ASP A 13 18.37 2.30 6.16
N PRO A 14 19.30 1.92 5.26
CA PRO A 14 19.96 2.89 4.38
C PRO A 14 18.99 3.62 3.46
N ASN A 15 17.77 3.10 3.28
CA ASN A 15 16.74 3.72 2.47
C ASN A 15 15.81 4.66 3.26
N LEU A 16 15.99 4.78 4.57
CA LEU A 16 15.08 5.56 5.41
C LEU A 16 15.02 7.03 4.96
N ALA A 17 16.15 7.63 4.64
CA ALA A 17 16.20 9.02 4.16
C ALA A 17 15.42 9.18 2.85
N LYS A 18 15.55 8.21 1.95
CA LYS A 18 14.80 8.18 0.68
C LYS A 18 13.30 8.08 0.93
N TYR A 19 12.87 7.17 1.79
CA TYR A 19 11.45 6.98 2.11
C TYR A 19 10.88 8.23 2.77
N ARG A 20 11.65 8.86 3.65
CA ARG A 20 11.23 10.10 4.32
C ARG A 20 11.07 11.24 3.31
N ALA A 21 12.02 11.40 2.38
CA ALA A 21 11.95 12.44 1.36
C ALA A 21 10.70 12.27 0.48
N ILE A 22 10.43 11.05 0.04
CA ILE A 22 9.23 10.73 -0.74
C ILE A 22 7.97 10.98 0.09
N GLY A 23 7.97 10.47 1.33
CA GLY A 23 6.83 10.60 2.24
C GLY A 23 6.49 12.05 2.55
N GLU A 24 7.49 12.89 2.79
CA GLU A 24 7.29 14.32 3.04
C GLU A 24 6.73 15.03 1.81
N HIS A 25 7.23 14.70 0.62
CA HIS A 25 6.71 15.27 -0.62
C HIS A 25 5.23 14.91 -0.81
N LEU A 26 4.89 13.63 -0.66
CA LEU A 26 3.52 13.15 -0.80
C LEU A 26 2.60 13.72 0.29
N ALA A 27 3.10 13.84 1.52
CA ALA A 27 2.36 14.42 2.63
C ALA A 27 1.94 15.87 2.33
N ARG A 28 2.85 16.67 1.77
CA ARG A 28 2.54 18.04 1.35
C ARG A 28 1.54 18.07 0.20
N ARG A 29 1.75 17.19 -0.78
CA ARG A 29 0.90 17.13 -1.98
C ARG A 29 -0.54 16.78 -1.64
N TYR A 30 -0.74 15.82 -0.75
CA TYR A 30 -2.06 15.28 -0.43
C TYR A 30 -2.61 15.76 0.92
N ARG A 31 -1.85 16.58 1.65
CA ARG A 31 -2.23 17.16 2.95
C ARG A 31 -2.54 16.07 3.98
N VAL A 32 -1.62 15.14 4.12
CA VAL A 32 -1.70 14.04 5.07
C VAL A 32 -0.47 14.05 5.97
N SER A 33 -0.48 13.25 7.04
CA SER A 33 0.62 13.17 7.98
C SER A 33 1.91 12.68 7.30
N ALA A 34 3.02 13.41 7.46
CA ALA A 34 4.31 13.00 6.91
C ALA A 34 4.80 11.70 7.54
N GLU A 35 4.58 11.51 8.84
CA GLU A 35 4.98 10.28 9.54
C GLU A 35 4.25 9.07 8.97
N VAL A 36 2.94 9.14 8.85
CA VAL A 36 2.12 8.06 8.29
C VAL A 36 2.49 7.79 6.84
N THR A 37 2.66 8.84 6.05
CA THR A 37 2.99 8.70 4.62
C THR A 37 4.37 8.09 4.42
N THR A 38 5.35 8.44 5.26
CA THR A 38 6.67 7.80 5.22
C THR A 38 6.58 6.31 5.50
N GLN A 39 5.77 5.90 6.46
CA GLN A 39 5.52 4.48 6.74
C GLN A 39 4.87 3.77 5.54
N VAL A 40 3.93 4.42 4.89
CA VAL A 40 3.28 3.89 3.69
C VAL A 40 4.29 3.70 2.56
N VAL A 41 5.18 4.68 2.35
CA VAL A 41 6.24 4.58 1.34
C VAL A 41 7.15 3.39 1.64
N ALA A 42 7.63 3.26 2.87
CA ALA A 42 8.49 2.15 3.27
C ALA A 42 7.79 0.80 3.02
N LYS A 43 6.52 0.70 3.38
CA LYS A 43 5.74 -0.52 3.18
C LYS A 43 5.53 -0.82 1.69
N ALA A 44 5.35 0.19 0.86
CA ALA A 44 5.22 0.01 -0.59
C ALA A 44 6.50 -0.60 -1.19
N TYR A 45 7.67 -0.18 -0.72
CA TYR A 45 8.93 -0.78 -1.14
C TYR A 45 9.07 -2.22 -0.68
N ASP A 46 8.66 -2.53 0.57
CA ASP A 46 8.68 -3.91 1.08
C ASP A 46 7.75 -4.82 0.27
N VAL A 47 6.52 -4.40 0.05
CA VAL A 47 5.52 -5.17 -0.69
C VAL A 47 5.95 -5.33 -2.16
N GLY A 48 6.45 -4.25 -2.75
CA GLY A 48 6.94 -4.28 -4.13
C GLY A 48 8.09 -5.25 -4.31
N HIS A 49 9.03 -5.26 -3.38
CA HIS A 49 10.14 -6.21 -3.39
C HIS A 49 9.64 -7.65 -3.27
N GLU A 50 8.75 -7.91 -2.32
CA GLU A 50 8.18 -9.24 -2.08
C GLU A 50 7.41 -9.77 -3.29
N LEU A 51 6.59 -8.93 -3.92
CA LEU A 51 5.73 -9.33 -5.03
C LEU A 51 6.34 -9.09 -6.41
N LYS A 52 7.56 -8.56 -6.47
CA LYS A 52 8.23 -8.18 -7.72
C LYS A 52 7.41 -7.19 -8.52
N LEU A 53 6.94 -6.16 -7.84
CA LEU A 53 6.14 -5.10 -8.40
C LEU A 53 6.84 -3.76 -8.12
N ASP A 54 6.83 -2.86 -9.09
CA ASP A 54 7.44 -1.54 -8.90
C ASP A 54 6.72 -0.81 -7.76
N PRO A 55 7.43 -0.41 -6.69
CA PRO A 55 6.80 0.31 -5.58
C PRO A 55 6.19 1.65 -5.99
N VAL A 56 6.74 2.31 -6.99
CA VAL A 56 6.17 3.55 -7.52
C VAL A 56 4.77 3.30 -8.09
N LEU A 57 4.55 2.15 -8.70
CA LEU A 57 3.25 1.75 -9.20
C LEU A 57 2.22 1.59 -8.06
N ILE A 58 2.65 0.96 -6.96
CA ILE A 58 1.80 0.83 -5.78
C ILE A 58 1.43 2.22 -5.23
N LEU A 59 2.41 3.10 -5.11
CA LEU A 59 2.18 4.47 -4.64
C LEU A 59 1.26 5.26 -5.58
N ALA A 60 1.39 5.06 -6.88
CA ALA A 60 0.53 5.70 -7.87
C ALA A 60 -0.94 5.27 -7.71
N VAL A 61 -1.17 3.98 -7.49
CA VAL A 61 -2.52 3.46 -7.24
C VAL A 61 -3.09 4.05 -5.96
N ILE A 62 -2.30 4.09 -4.88
CA ILE A 62 -2.72 4.70 -3.61
C ILE A 62 -3.12 6.16 -3.81
N ALA A 63 -2.34 6.91 -4.58
CA ALA A 63 -2.63 8.31 -4.88
C ALA A 63 -3.99 8.47 -5.57
N VAL A 64 -4.25 7.64 -6.58
CA VAL A 64 -5.52 7.68 -7.34
C VAL A 64 -6.70 7.23 -6.48
N GLU A 65 -6.53 6.13 -5.74
CA GLU A 65 -7.63 5.49 -5.01
C GLU A 65 -8.03 6.23 -3.74
N SER A 66 -7.07 6.61 -2.92
CA SER A 66 -7.36 7.16 -1.58
C SER A 66 -6.72 8.51 -1.31
N ARG A 67 -5.85 9.01 -2.20
CA ARG A 67 -5.04 10.21 -1.96
C ARG A 67 -4.27 10.08 -0.63
N PHE A 68 -3.78 8.89 -0.34
CA PHE A 68 -3.02 8.53 0.88
C PHE A 68 -3.83 8.63 2.17
N ASN A 69 -5.16 8.56 2.10
CA ASN A 69 -6.00 8.49 3.29
C ASN A 69 -6.21 7.02 3.71
N PRO A 70 -5.60 6.57 4.81
CA PRO A 70 -5.67 5.16 5.21
C PRO A 70 -7.05 4.72 5.69
N ILE A 71 -7.95 5.65 5.97
CA ILE A 71 -9.32 5.35 6.41
C ILE A 71 -10.37 5.67 5.35
N ALA A 72 -9.95 5.91 4.11
CA ALA A 72 -10.89 6.16 3.02
C ALA A 72 -11.83 4.97 2.82
N GLU A 73 -13.10 5.27 2.61
CA GLU A 73 -14.11 4.24 2.33
C GLU A 73 -15.09 4.77 1.29
N SER A 74 -15.35 3.97 0.26
CA SER A 74 -16.29 4.33 -0.79
C SER A 74 -17.70 3.82 -0.47
N VAL A 75 -18.68 4.37 -1.18
CA VAL A 75 -20.08 3.91 -1.09
C VAL A 75 -20.19 2.42 -1.39
N MET A 76 -19.36 1.91 -2.29
CA MET A 76 -19.38 0.50 -2.70
C MET A 76 -18.63 -0.42 -1.73
N GLY A 77 -18.07 0.12 -0.65
CA GLY A 77 -17.35 -0.67 0.34
C GLY A 77 -15.87 -0.87 0.05
N ALA A 78 -15.30 -0.11 -0.87
CA ALA A 78 -13.85 -0.08 -1.07
C ALA A 78 -13.20 0.60 0.13
N LYS A 79 -12.13 0.02 0.67
CA LYS A 79 -11.53 0.42 1.94
C LYS A 79 -10.05 0.68 1.84
N GLY A 80 -9.61 1.72 2.54
CA GLY A 80 -8.21 2.00 2.82
C GLY A 80 -7.40 2.53 1.66
N LEU A 81 -6.09 2.47 1.82
CA LEU A 81 -5.12 3.09 0.90
C LEU A 81 -5.31 2.66 -0.55
N MET A 82 -5.51 1.39 -0.81
CA MET A 82 -5.65 0.87 -2.17
C MET A 82 -7.12 0.60 -2.56
N GLN A 83 -8.06 1.00 -1.70
CA GLN A 83 -9.50 0.86 -1.96
C GLN A 83 -9.90 -0.55 -2.36
N VAL A 84 -9.54 -1.52 -1.52
CA VAL A 84 -9.90 -2.92 -1.73
C VAL A 84 -11.32 -3.16 -1.22
N ILE A 85 -12.09 -3.95 -1.96
CA ILE A 85 -13.43 -4.37 -1.54
C ILE A 85 -13.32 -5.76 -0.92
N PRO A 86 -13.38 -5.88 0.43
CA PRO A 86 -13.03 -7.13 1.10
C PRO A 86 -13.91 -8.32 0.71
N ARG A 87 -15.20 -8.08 0.48
CA ARG A 87 -16.14 -9.17 0.14
C ARG A 87 -15.81 -9.89 -1.17
N TYR A 88 -15.00 -9.25 -2.05
CA TYR A 88 -14.58 -9.86 -3.31
C TYR A 88 -13.26 -10.62 -3.19
N HIS A 89 -12.56 -10.47 -2.06
CA HIS A 89 -11.22 -11.04 -1.86
C HIS A 89 -11.04 -11.66 -0.47
N PRO A 90 -12.03 -12.44 0.03
CA PRO A 90 -11.92 -12.97 1.39
C PRO A 90 -10.69 -13.86 1.59
N GLU A 91 -10.31 -14.63 0.57
CA GLU A 91 -9.15 -15.52 0.62
C GLU A 91 -7.82 -14.76 0.77
N LYS A 92 -7.75 -13.55 0.20
CA LYS A 92 -6.54 -12.73 0.29
C LYS A 92 -6.35 -12.11 1.67
N PHE A 93 -7.45 -11.90 2.40
CA PHE A 93 -7.40 -11.36 3.76
C PHE A 93 -7.20 -12.42 4.85
N MET A 94 -7.38 -13.69 4.53
CA MET A 94 -7.24 -14.78 5.51
C MET A 94 -5.90 -14.78 6.24
N PRO A 95 -4.74 -14.61 5.56
CA PRO A 95 -3.45 -14.56 6.25
C PRO A 95 -3.30 -13.42 7.25
N PHE A 96 -4.12 -12.39 7.15
CA PHE A 96 -4.06 -11.20 8.00
C PHE A 96 -5.12 -11.20 9.11
N GLY A 97 -5.98 -12.22 9.16
CA GLY A 97 -7.02 -12.32 10.18
C GLY A 97 -8.46 -12.15 9.67
N GLY A 98 -8.65 -11.96 8.36
CA GLY A 98 -9.97 -11.85 7.74
C GLY A 98 -10.29 -10.47 7.21
N GLU A 99 -11.51 -10.30 6.70
CA GLU A 99 -11.94 -9.08 6.03
C GLU A 99 -11.97 -7.85 6.94
N GLN A 100 -12.11 -8.05 8.26
CA GLN A 100 -12.20 -6.95 9.23
C GLN A 100 -10.91 -6.15 9.35
N VAL A 101 -9.78 -6.65 8.86
CA VAL A 101 -8.50 -5.94 8.89
C VAL A 101 -8.23 -5.14 7.60
N ALA A 102 -9.26 -4.89 6.79
CA ALA A 102 -9.10 -4.24 5.48
C ALA A 102 -8.49 -2.83 5.56
N PHE A 103 -8.65 -2.12 6.66
CA PHE A 103 -8.03 -0.80 6.85
C PHE A 103 -6.60 -0.86 7.38
N GLU A 104 -6.13 -2.01 7.83
CA GLU A 104 -4.77 -2.14 8.35
C GLU A 104 -3.80 -2.01 7.18
N THR A 105 -2.77 -1.17 7.36
CA THR A 105 -1.89 -0.76 6.26
C THR A 105 -1.24 -1.94 5.55
N THR A 106 -0.64 -2.85 6.30
CA THR A 106 0.07 -4.00 5.70
C THR A 106 -0.90 -4.90 4.95
N ALA A 107 -2.05 -5.24 5.55
CA ALA A 107 -3.05 -6.09 4.92
C ALA A 107 -3.60 -5.44 3.65
N ASN A 108 -3.99 -4.17 3.74
CA ASN A 108 -4.57 -3.44 2.61
C ASN A 108 -3.61 -3.37 1.43
N MET A 109 -2.37 -2.96 1.68
CA MET A 109 -1.38 -2.79 0.62
C MET A 109 -0.96 -4.13 0.01
N THR A 110 -0.80 -5.17 0.83
CA THR A 110 -0.42 -6.49 0.33
C THR A 110 -1.54 -7.07 -0.54
N VAL A 111 -2.78 -7.00 -0.07
CA VAL A 111 -3.93 -7.50 -0.84
C VAL A 111 -4.12 -6.68 -2.12
N GLY A 112 -4.09 -5.36 -2.03
CA GLY A 112 -4.22 -4.49 -3.20
C GLY A 112 -3.14 -4.73 -4.24
N ALA A 113 -1.89 -4.86 -3.80
CA ALA A 113 -0.77 -5.14 -4.71
C ALA A 113 -0.90 -6.52 -5.38
N ARG A 114 -1.38 -7.53 -4.66
CA ARG A 114 -1.64 -8.85 -5.24
C ARG A 114 -2.73 -8.80 -6.30
N ILE A 115 -3.79 -8.05 -6.05
CA ILE A 115 -4.87 -7.86 -7.03
C ILE A 115 -4.32 -7.19 -8.29
N LEU A 116 -3.54 -6.13 -8.12
CA LEU A 116 -2.93 -5.44 -9.24
C LEU A 116 -2.02 -6.37 -10.05
N LYS A 117 -1.20 -7.17 -9.35
CA LYS A 117 -0.31 -8.13 -10.01
C LYS A 117 -1.08 -9.18 -10.81
N GLU A 118 -2.20 -9.66 -10.26
CA GLU A 118 -3.08 -10.60 -10.98
C GLU A 118 -3.64 -9.95 -12.26
N TYR A 119 -4.04 -8.69 -12.19
CA TYR A 119 -4.55 -7.97 -13.36
C TYR A 119 -3.46 -7.78 -14.42
N ILE A 120 -2.23 -7.47 -14.00
CA ILE A 120 -1.09 -7.36 -14.93
C ILE A 120 -0.85 -8.71 -15.63
N GLY A 121 -0.86 -9.80 -14.88
CA GLY A 121 -0.69 -11.16 -15.44
C GLY A 121 -1.82 -11.55 -16.39
N ARG A 122 -3.04 -11.14 -16.07
CA ARG A 122 -4.23 -11.47 -16.85
C ARG A 122 -4.32 -10.68 -18.15
N THR A 123 -4.00 -9.39 -18.08
CA THR A 123 -4.11 -8.48 -19.24
C THR A 123 -2.85 -8.46 -20.11
N GLY A 124 -1.68 -8.73 -19.50
CA GLY A 124 -0.41 -8.61 -20.17
C GLY A 124 0.01 -7.18 -20.49
N ASP A 125 -0.72 -6.19 -20.01
CA ASP A 125 -0.48 -4.78 -20.30
C ASP A 125 -0.74 -3.95 -19.03
N LEU A 126 0.22 -3.10 -18.66
CA LEU A 126 0.13 -2.32 -17.43
C LEU A 126 -1.02 -1.32 -17.46
N ASN A 127 -1.21 -0.63 -18.58
CA ASN A 127 -2.30 0.35 -18.70
C ASN A 127 -3.66 -0.32 -18.56
N ASP A 128 -3.86 -1.47 -19.21
CA ASP A 128 -5.10 -2.23 -19.11
C ASP A 128 -5.33 -2.73 -17.69
N ALA A 129 -4.28 -3.19 -17.01
CA ALA A 129 -4.36 -3.63 -15.63
C ALA A 129 -4.77 -2.49 -14.69
N LEU A 130 -4.19 -1.30 -14.87
CA LEU A 130 -4.54 -0.12 -14.07
C LEU A 130 -5.97 0.32 -14.31
N GLN A 131 -6.43 0.33 -15.56
CA GLN A 131 -7.81 0.66 -15.87
C GLN A 131 -8.77 -0.33 -15.24
N LEU A 132 -8.43 -1.62 -15.30
CA LEU A 132 -9.24 -2.67 -14.68
C LEU A 132 -9.31 -2.49 -13.16
N TYR A 133 -8.17 -2.18 -12.52
CA TYR A 133 -8.10 -1.95 -11.07
C TYR A 133 -8.98 -0.77 -10.66
N VAL A 134 -8.80 0.38 -11.30
CA VAL A 134 -9.56 1.59 -10.99
C VAL A 134 -11.04 1.40 -11.30
N GLY A 135 -11.37 0.77 -12.42
CA GLY A 135 -12.75 0.45 -12.79
C GLY A 135 -13.45 -0.44 -11.78
N ALA A 136 -12.76 -1.47 -11.30
CA ALA A 136 -13.33 -2.41 -10.33
C ALA A 136 -13.63 -1.76 -8.98
N THR A 137 -12.89 -0.72 -8.59
CA THR A 137 -13.12 0.00 -7.33
C THR A 137 -14.20 1.06 -7.45
N ASN A 138 -14.52 1.50 -8.66
CA ASN A 138 -15.48 2.57 -8.95
C ASN A 138 -16.78 2.08 -9.59
N GLU A 139 -16.93 0.79 -9.83
CA GLU A 139 -18.17 0.24 -10.37
C GLU A 139 -19.31 0.39 -9.36
N GLU A 140 -20.41 0.90 -9.84
CA GLU A 140 -21.65 0.99 -9.10
C GLU A 140 -22.44 -0.33 -9.14
#